data_796868fbbb1b6de958c4fef72e874c2e
#
_entry.id   796868fbbb1b6de958c4fef72e874c2e
#
_cell.length_a   1.000
_cell.length_b   1.000
_cell.length_c   1.000
_cell.angle_alpha   90.00
_cell.angle_beta   90.00
_cell.angle_gamma   90.00
#
_symmetry.space_group_name_H-M   'P 1'
#
loop_
_entity.id
_entity.type
_entity.pdbx_description
1 polymer ?
#
loop_
_entity_poly.entity_id
_entity_poly.type
_entity_poly.pdbx_seq_one_letter_code
_entity_poly.pdbx_strand_id
1 'polypeptide(L)'
;HSFDDPAVQKDIKTVPYEVRKSASGGIEVKIGDKWERPEEISAKILAKLKADAEARLGQKITEAIITVPAYFNDSQRQATKDAGKIAGLEVKRIINEPTAAALAYGFNKKKNEKIAVFDFGGGTFDISILEVGDDVIEVKSTDGDSHLGGHDIDQKIVNFLADEFKRHEGIDVRKDALALQRLDEAAEKGKIELSTALETEINLPFITSGADGPKHLVLKFTRAKLEELSREFIDRAMTITKRAMEASPFKLGEINE
;
A
#
# COMPACT_ATOMS: atom_id res chain seq x y z
N HIS A 1 6.04 -15.66 5.91
CA HIS A 1 5.10 -16.27 6.87
C HIS A 1 4.84 -17.74 6.54
N SER A 2 4.57 -18.57 7.54
CA SER A 2 4.05 -19.91 7.34
C SER A 2 2.57 -19.86 6.98
N PHE A 3 2.06 -20.92 6.33
CA PHE A 3 0.63 -21.00 6.01
C PHE A 3 -0.26 -20.92 7.27
N ASP A 4 0.20 -21.49 8.39
CA ASP A 4 -0.56 -21.54 9.64
C ASP A 4 -0.45 -20.24 10.49
N ASP A 5 0.25 -19.21 9.99
CA ASP A 5 0.36 -17.90 10.65
C ASP A 5 -1.04 -17.24 10.74
N PRO A 6 -1.45 -16.74 11.92
CA PRO A 6 -2.73 -16.06 12.09
C PRO A 6 -3.00 -14.92 11.11
N ALA A 7 -1.95 -14.17 10.72
CA ALA A 7 -2.08 -13.11 9.74
C ALA A 7 -2.45 -13.68 8.36
N VAL A 8 -1.75 -14.73 7.92
CA VAL A 8 -2.04 -15.43 6.66
C VAL A 8 -3.46 -16.02 6.67
N GLN A 9 -3.88 -16.61 7.78
CA GLN A 9 -5.23 -17.18 7.91
C GLN A 9 -6.34 -16.12 7.89
N LYS A 10 -6.03 -14.89 8.28
CA LYS A 10 -6.92 -13.74 8.13
C LYS A 10 -6.99 -13.30 6.67
N ASP A 11 -5.84 -13.16 6.00
CA ASP A 11 -5.73 -12.70 4.63
C ASP A 11 -6.44 -13.65 3.64
N ILE A 12 -6.30 -14.97 3.81
CA ILE A 12 -6.97 -15.99 2.99
C ILE A 12 -8.50 -15.77 2.92
N LYS A 13 -9.11 -15.19 3.96
CA LYS A 13 -10.56 -14.94 3.99
C LYS A 13 -10.97 -13.68 3.23
N THR A 14 -10.04 -12.81 2.92
CA THR A 14 -10.30 -11.49 2.33
C THR A 14 -9.83 -11.37 0.89
N VAL A 15 -8.81 -12.16 0.50
CA VAL A 15 -8.27 -12.10 -0.87
C VAL A 15 -9.19 -12.81 -1.87
N PRO A 16 -9.31 -12.30 -3.11
CA PRO A 16 -10.20 -12.87 -4.15
C PRO A 16 -9.58 -14.06 -4.89
N TYR A 17 -8.39 -14.53 -4.52
CA TYR A 17 -7.65 -15.60 -5.18
C TYR A 17 -7.39 -16.78 -4.24
N GLU A 18 -7.13 -17.96 -4.82
CA GLU A 18 -6.88 -19.17 -4.06
C GLU A 18 -5.46 -19.19 -3.46
N VAL A 19 -5.39 -19.56 -2.18
CA VAL A 19 -4.13 -19.72 -1.42
C VAL A 19 -4.08 -21.13 -0.85
N ARG A 20 -2.93 -21.79 -0.94
CA ARG A 20 -2.70 -23.11 -0.35
C ARG A 20 -1.39 -23.18 0.43
N LYS A 21 -1.27 -24.23 1.24
CA LYS A 21 -0.02 -24.58 1.91
C LYS A 21 0.95 -25.21 0.92
N SER A 22 2.16 -24.70 0.85
CA SER A 22 3.23 -25.29 0.04
C SER A 22 3.82 -26.54 0.71
N ALA A 23 4.55 -27.34 -0.05
CA ALA A 23 5.26 -28.53 0.48
C ALA A 23 6.28 -28.18 1.59
N SER A 24 6.81 -26.96 1.58
CA SER A 24 7.75 -26.46 2.60
C SER A 24 7.07 -25.81 3.81
N GLY A 25 5.72 -25.81 3.87
CA GLY A 25 4.95 -25.19 4.96
C GLY A 25 4.69 -23.68 4.79
N GLY A 26 5.21 -23.07 3.72
CA GLY A 26 4.88 -21.71 3.32
C GLY A 26 3.55 -21.60 2.60
N ILE A 27 3.36 -20.54 1.82
CA ILE A 27 2.16 -20.31 1.02
C ILE A 27 2.46 -20.38 -0.48
N GLU A 28 1.47 -20.81 -1.24
CA GLU A 28 1.41 -20.67 -2.69
C GLU A 28 0.08 -20.05 -3.08
N VAL A 29 0.11 -19.21 -4.11
CA VAL A 29 -1.04 -18.48 -4.65
C VAL A 29 -1.30 -18.97 -6.06
N LYS A 30 -2.57 -19.13 -6.40
CA LYS A 30 -2.97 -19.56 -7.76
C LYS A 30 -3.00 -18.38 -8.70
N ILE A 31 -2.22 -18.46 -9.77
CA ILE A 31 -2.21 -17.48 -10.87
C ILE A 31 -2.48 -18.22 -12.18
N GLY A 32 -3.67 -18.03 -12.74
CA GLY A 32 -4.14 -18.86 -13.85
C GLY A 32 -4.20 -20.33 -13.43
N ASP A 33 -3.50 -21.20 -14.17
CA ASP A 33 -3.44 -22.64 -13.87
C ASP A 33 -2.22 -23.05 -13.03
N LYS A 34 -1.43 -22.09 -12.55
CA LYS A 34 -0.19 -22.36 -11.82
C LYS A 34 -0.29 -21.91 -10.36
N TRP A 35 0.43 -22.65 -9.52
CA TRP A 35 0.67 -22.28 -8.13
C TRP A 35 2.06 -21.68 -8.02
N GLU A 36 2.16 -20.50 -7.47
CA GLU A 36 3.40 -19.73 -7.38
C GLU A 36 3.62 -19.26 -5.93
N ARG A 37 4.89 -19.26 -5.53
CA ARG A 37 5.30 -18.73 -4.24
C ARG A 37 5.34 -17.19 -4.26
N PRO A 38 5.22 -16.52 -3.11
CA PRO A 38 5.27 -15.05 -3.02
C PRO A 38 6.52 -14.44 -3.66
N GLU A 39 7.68 -15.07 -3.49
CA GLU A 39 8.93 -14.62 -4.11
C GLU A 39 8.92 -14.72 -5.64
N GLU A 40 8.21 -15.68 -6.22
CA GLU A 40 8.05 -15.80 -7.68
C GLU A 40 7.13 -14.69 -8.24
N ILE A 41 6.08 -14.35 -7.47
CA ILE A 41 5.18 -13.24 -7.81
C ILE A 41 5.92 -11.90 -7.71
N SER A 42 6.67 -11.68 -6.62
CA SER A 42 7.51 -10.50 -6.44
C SER A 42 8.56 -10.36 -7.54
N ALA A 43 9.13 -11.49 -7.99
CA ALA A 43 10.09 -11.50 -9.09
C ALA A 43 9.47 -11.02 -10.41
N LYS A 44 8.20 -11.30 -10.68
CA LYS A 44 7.50 -10.78 -11.88
C LYS A 44 7.37 -9.26 -11.83
N ILE A 45 7.08 -8.70 -10.65
CA ILE A 45 7.03 -7.24 -10.45
C ILE A 45 8.41 -6.63 -10.68
N LEU A 46 9.45 -7.20 -10.08
CA LEU A 46 10.82 -6.73 -10.25
C LEU A 46 11.29 -6.85 -11.70
N ALA A 47 10.94 -7.94 -12.42
CA ALA A 47 11.25 -8.11 -13.84
C ALA A 47 10.55 -7.05 -14.70
N LYS A 48 9.29 -6.70 -14.37
CA LYS A 48 8.58 -5.62 -15.08
C LYS A 48 9.24 -4.27 -14.84
N LEU A 49 9.59 -3.93 -13.60
CA LEU A 49 10.30 -2.70 -13.26
C LEU A 49 11.65 -2.62 -13.96
N LYS A 50 12.39 -3.74 -14.01
CA LYS A 50 13.65 -3.84 -14.73
C LYS A 50 13.47 -3.55 -16.23
N ALA A 51 12.49 -4.19 -16.87
CA ALA A 51 12.22 -4.02 -18.29
C ALA A 51 11.83 -2.56 -18.62
N ASP A 52 11.00 -1.93 -17.80
CA ASP A 52 10.59 -0.53 -17.97
C ASP A 52 11.77 0.42 -17.80
N ALA A 53 12.62 0.18 -16.82
CA ALA A 53 13.83 0.98 -16.62
C ALA A 53 14.83 0.79 -17.76
N GLU A 54 15.05 -0.43 -18.26
CA GLU A 54 15.89 -0.71 -19.41
C GLU A 54 15.39 -0.01 -20.68
N ALA A 55 14.06 -0.06 -20.90
CA ALA A 55 13.45 0.63 -22.04
C ALA A 55 13.62 2.16 -21.96
N ARG A 56 13.50 2.74 -20.76
CA ARG A 56 13.64 4.18 -20.55
C ARG A 56 15.08 4.67 -20.63
N LEU A 57 16.02 3.87 -20.11
CA LEU A 57 17.45 4.25 -20.05
C LEU A 57 18.25 3.83 -21.30
N GLY A 58 17.71 2.94 -22.13
CA GLY A 58 18.39 2.41 -23.31
C GLY A 58 19.60 1.51 -23.00
N GLN A 59 19.67 0.96 -21.78
CA GLN A 59 20.78 0.10 -21.34
C GLN A 59 20.29 -1.04 -20.47
N LYS A 60 21.06 -2.14 -20.44
CA LYS A 60 20.74 -3.28 -19.58
C LYS A 60 21.00 -2.97 -18.11
N ILE A 61 20.11 -3.44 -17.26
CA ILE A 61 20.21 -3.35 -15.80
C ILE A 61 20.51 -4.74 -15.26
N THR A 62 21.65 -4.88 -14.60
CA THR A 62 22.13 -6.15 -14.05
C THR A 62 22.14 -6.17 -12.52
N GLU A 63 22.15 -5.00 -11.88
CA GLU A 63 22.29 -4.84 -10.43
C GLU A 63 21.15 -4.02 -9.85
N ALA A 64 20.80 -4.29 -8.59
CA ALA A 64 19.80 -3.51 -7.88
C ALA A 64 20.10 -3.40 -6.39
N ILE A 65 19.64 -2.32 -5.77
CA ILE A 65 19.40 -2.19 -4.35
C ILE A 65 17.89 -2.27 -4.18
N ILE A 66 17.41 -3.14 -3.28
CA ILE A 66 15.98 -3.33 -3.03
C ILE A 66 15.68 -2.90 -1.60
N THR A 67 14.59 -2.18 -1.42
CA THR A 67 14.12 -1.75 -0.10
C THR A 67 13.12 -2.72 0.47
N VAL A 68 13.08 -2.81 1.80
CA VAL A 68 12.11 -3.59 2.56
C VAL A 68 11.67 -2.81 3.79
N PRO A 69 10.46 -3.06 4.32
CA PRO A 69 10.05 -2.50 5.60
C PRO A 69 11.06 -2.78 6.72
N ALA A 70 11.21 -1.85 7.65
CA ALA A 70 12.22 -1.97 8.72
C ALA A 70 11.98 -3.19 9.63
N TYR A 71 10.72 -3.62 9.79
CA TYR A 71 10.33 -4.77 10.61
C TYR A 71 10.48 -6.14 9.92
N PHE A 72 10.87 -6.19 8.63
CA PHE A 72 11.10 -7.47 7.95
C PHE A 72 12.17 -8.27 8.69
N ASN A 73 11.86 -9.53 8.96
CA ASN A 73 12.82 -10.49 9.51
C ASN A 73 13.77 -11.02 8.43
N ASP A 74 14.78 -11.77 8.83
CA ASP A 74 15.81 -12.30 7.93
C ASP A 74 15.23 -13.18 6.81
N SER A 75 14.21 -13.99 7.12
CA SER A 75 13.54 -14.84 6.11
C SER A 75 12.84 -14.02 5.04
N GLN A 76 12.16 -12.93 5.42
CA GLN A 76 11.50 -12.02 4.48
C GLN A 76 12.52 -11.24 3.64
N ARG A 77 13.62 -10.80 4.24
CA ARG A 77 14.75 -10.15 3.53
C ARG A 77 15.38 -11.12 2.53
N GLN A 78 15.59 -12.36 2.92
CA GLN A 78 16.12 -13.38 2.03
C GLN A 78 15.17 -13.68 0.88
N ALA A 79 13.86 -13.82 1.13
CA ALA A 79 12.84 -14.01 0.08
C ALA A 79 12.82 -12.85 -0.93
N THR A 80 12.98 -11.61 -0.46
CA THR A 80 13.10 -10.43 -1.34
C THR A 80 14.38 -10.49 -2.20
N LYS A 81 15.50 -10.91 -1.61
CA LYS A 81 16.76 -11.09 -2.33
C LYS A 81 16.64 -12.19 -3.39
N ASP A 82 15.95 -13.27 -3.08
CA ASP A 82 15.72 -14.39 -4.00
C ASP A 82 14.77 -13.97 -5.14
N ALA A 83 13.74 -13.17 -4.86
CA ALA A 83 12.90 -12.57 -5.88
C ALA A 83 13.71 -11.72 -6.87
N GLY A 84 14.66 -10.92 -6.40
CA GLY A 84 15.58 -10.16 -7.24
C GLY A 84 16.42 -11.05 -8.15
N LYS A 85 16.96 -12.15 -7.61
CA LYS A 85 17.72 -13.13 -8.41
C LYS A 85 16.86 -13.83 -9.48
N ILE A 86 15.63 -14.22 -9.14
CA ILE A 86 14.67 -14.81 -10.09
C ILE A 86 14.35 -13.81 -11.21
N ALA A 87 14.26 -12.53 -10.90
CA ALA A 87 14.09 -11.45 -11.88
C ALA A 87 15.35 -11.14 -12.74
N GLY A 88 16.45 -11.86 -12.51
CA GLY A 88 17.71 -11.67 -13.23
C GLY A 88 18.48 -10.42 -12.80
N LEU A 89 18.40 -10.08 -11.50
CA LEU A 89 19.13 -8.97 -10.88
C LEU A 89 20.15 -9.49 -9.87
N GLU A 90 21.36 -8.94 -9.87
CA GLU A 90 22.30 -9.07 -8.77
C GLU A 90 21.87 -8.08 -7.66
N VAL A 91 21.33 -8.59 -6.56
CA VAL A 91 20.92 -7.75 -5.43
C VAL A 91 22.13 -7.40 -4.58
N LYS A 92 22.63 -6.19 -4.74
CA LYS A 92 23.83 -5.68 -4.01
C LYS A 92 23.55 -5.48 -2.55
N ARG A 93 22.38 -4.91 -2.21
CA ARG A 93 21.95 -4.65 -0.84
C ARG A 93 20.45 -4.75 -0.71
N ILE A 94 20.03 -5.16 0.49
CA ILE A 94 18.68 -4.93 1.01
C ILE A 94 18.83 -3.84 2.07
N ILE A 95 18.06 -2.75 1.95
CA ILE A 95 18.05 -1.63 2.90
C ILE A 95 16.63 -1.38 3.42
N ASN A 96 16.51 -0.77 4.58
CA ASN A 96 15.20 -0.42 5.13
C ASN A 96 14.58 0.74 4.35
N GLU A 97 13.28 0.66 4.06
CA GLU A 97 12.51 1.71 3.36
C GLU A 97 12.64 3.08 4.03
N PRO A 98 12.48 3.22 5.37
CA PRO A 98 12.64 4.52 6.02
C PRO A 98 14.08 5.06 5.91
N THR A 99 15.10 4.19 5.88
CA THR A 99 16.49 4.61 5.63
C THR A 99 16.65 5.13 4.21
N ALA A 100 16.06 4.46 3.23
CA ALA A 100 16.10 4.91 1.84
C ALA A 100 15.37 6.25 1.65
N ALA A 101 14.22 6.42 2.31
CA ALA A 101 13.48 7.68 2.29
C ALA A 101 14.31 8.83 2.90
N ALA A 102 14.95 8.61 4.04
CA ALA A 102 15.84 9.59 4.67
C ALA A 102 17.03 9.96 3.76
N LEU A 103 17.63 8.98 3.10
CA LEU A 103 18.72 9.21 2.14
C LEU A 103 18.25 10.03 0.93
N ALA A 104 17.09 9.70 0.37
CA ALA A 104 16.51 10.42 -0.77
C ALA A 104 16.17 11.87 -0.42
N TYR A 105 15.72 12.14 0.78
CA TYR A 105 15.45 13.48 1.29
C TYR A 105 16.72 14.29 1.59
N GLY A 106 17.88 13.66 1.61
CA GLY A 106 19.19 14.31 1.79
C GLY A 106 19.67 14.38 3.24
N PHE A 107 19.08 13.60 4.14
CA PHE A 107 19.50 13.58 5.55
C PHE A 107 20.91 13.05 5.77
N ASN A 108 21.51 12.31 4.81
CA ASN A 108 22.91 11.92 4.86
C ASN A 108 23.91 13.10 4.90
N LYS A 109 23.42 14.32 4.63
CA LYS A 109 24.20 15.57 4.69
C LYS A 109 23.95 16.37 5.97
N LYS A 110 23.00 15.97 6.78
CA LYS A 110 22.67 16.57 8.06
C LYS A 110 23.25 15.70 9.17
N LYS A 111 23.59 16.29 10.30
CA LYS A 111 24.20 15.61 11.45
C LYS A 111 23.32 15.77 12.67
N ASN A 112 23.23 14.71 13.48
CA ASN A 112 22.51 14.72 14.76
C ASN A 112 21.02 15.10 14.63
N GLU A 113 20.37 14.69 13.54
CA GLU A 113 18.94 14.88 13.35
C GLU A 113 18.16 13.66 13.86
N LYS A 114 17.02 13.92 14.50
CA LYS A 114 16.02 12.91 14.87
C LYS A 114 14.81 13.12 13.98
N ILE A 115 14.48 12.13 13.19
CA ILE A 115 13.44 12.24 12.17
C ILE A 115 12.39 11.15 12.33
N ALA A 116 11.17 11.46 11.92
CA ALA A 116 10.09 10.50 11.79
C ALA A 116 9.75 10.31 10.30
N VAL A 117 9.82 9.08 9.82
CA VAL A 117 9.37 8.72 8.49
C VAL A 117 7.98 8.14 8.60
N PHE A 118 7.00 8.89 8.11
CA PHE A 118 5.58 8.55 8.12
C PHE A 118 5.17 8.12 6.71
N ASP A 119 5.08 6.82 6.49
CA ASP A 119 4.76 6.23 5.20
C ASP A 119 3.33 5.68 5.20
N PHE A 120 2.40 6.46 4.64
CA PHE A 120 1.01 6.06 4.45
C PHE A 120 0.81 5.68 2.99
N GLY A 121 1.05 4.40 2.70
CA GLY A 121 0.99 3.85 1.37
C GLY A 121 -0.42 3.52 0.87
N GLY A 122 -0.50 2.78 -0.24
CA GLY A 122 -1.78 2.31 -0.78
C GLY A 122 -2.44 1.20 0.03
N GLY A 123 -1.66 0.30 0.63
CA GLY A 123 -2.16 -0.85 1.38
C GLY A 123 -1.60 -1.00 2.78
N THR A 124 -0.50 -0.31 3.11
CA THR A 124 0.17 -0.38 4.40
C THR A 124 0.45 1.01 4.95
N PHE A 125 0.54 1.08 6.25
CA PHE A 125 1.02 2.24 6.98
C PHE A 125 2.24 1.85 7.81
N ASP A 126 3.33 2.60 7.67
CA ASP A 126 4.56 2.40 8.40
C ASP A 126 5.06 3.71 8.99
N ILE A 127 5.48 3.67 10.24
CA ILE A 127 6.12 4.79 10.94
C ILE A 127 7.44 4.32 11.53
N SER A 128 8.51 5.07 11.28
CA SER A 128 9.82 4.79 11.83
C SER A 128 10.46 6.04 12.40
N ILE A 129 11.01 5.92 13.59
CA ILE A 129 11.79 7.00 14.24
C ILE A 129 13.27 6.66 14.05
N LEU A 130 13.99 7.60 13.43
CA LEU A 130 15.39 7.43 13.07
C LEU A 130 16.27 8.48 13.75
N GLU A 131 17.51 8.10 14.00
CA GLU A 131 18.59 9.01 14.37
C GLU A 131 19.61 9.07 13.23
N VAL A 132 19.93 10.27 12.79
CA VAL A 132 20.93 10.53 11.75
C VAL A 132 22.21 11.00 12.45
N GLY A 133 23.22 10.15 12.46
CA GLY A 133 24.57 10.48 12.92
C GLY A 133 25.49 10.94 11.77
N ASP A 134 26.79 11.04 12.05
CA ASP A 134 27.77 11.53 11.08
C ASP A 134 27.84 10.69 9.79
N ASP A 135 27.77 9.35 9.90
CA ASP A 135 27.85 8.43 8.77
C ASP A 135 26.84 7.28 8.86
N VAL A 136 25.89 7.35 9.82
CA VAL A 136 24.95 6.26 10.10
C VAL A 136 23.53 6.82 10.25
N ILE A 137 22.57 6.15 9.62
CA ILE A 137 21.15 6.33 9.86
C ILE A 137 20.64 5.09 10.60
N GLU A 138 20.21 5.26 11.84
CA GLU A 138 19.77 4.19 12.71
C GLU A 138 18.26 4.26 12.96
N VAL A 139 17.55 3.15 12.76
CA VAL A 139 16.14 3.02 13.12
C VAL A 139 16.04 2.73 14.61
N LYS A 140 15.46 3.64 15.39
CA LYS A 140 15.30 3.52 16.86
C LYS A 140 14.02 2.83 17.26
N SER A 141 12.96 3.06 16.52
CA SER A 141 11.68 2.34 16.66
C SER A 141 10.95 2.30 15.33
N THR A 142 10.10 1.29 15.17
CA THR A 142 9.19 1.16 14.03
C THR A 142 7.90 0.51 14.49
N ASP A 143 6.78 0.93 13.92
CA ASP A 143 5.46 0.33 14.09
C ASP A 143 4.69 0.49 12.78
N GLY A 144 3.60 -0.22 12.59
CA GLY A 144 2.84 -0.15 11.34
C GLY A 144 1.59 -1.00 11.36
N ASP A 145 0.92 -0.99 10.22
CA ASP A 145 -0.28 -1.79 9.97
C ASP A 145 -0.31 -2.21 8.50
N SER A 146 -0.28 -3.51 8.25
CA SER A 146 -0.31 -4.09 6.91
C SER A 146 -1.68 -4.06 6.23
N HIS A 147 -2.71 -3.51 6.90
CA HIS A 147 -4.07 -3.36 6.42
C HIS A 147 -4.60 -1.95 6.73
N LEU A 148 -3.79 -0.94 6.43
CA LEU A 148 -4.12 0.47 6.59
C LEU A 148 -3.45 1.25 5.48
N GLY A 149 -4.24 1.78 4.54
CA GLY A 149 -3.72 2.53 3.41
C GLY A 149 -4.78 3.25 2.59
N GLY A 150 -4.36 3.84 1.49
CA GLY A 150 -5.24 4.58 0.58
C GLY A 150 -6.37 3.73 0.01
N HIS A 151 -6.14 2.42 -0.18
CA HIS A 151 -7.17 1.49 -0.66
C HIS A 151 -8.34 1.33 0.33
N ASP A 152 -8.07 1.34 1.63
CA ASP A 152 -9.15 1.28 2.64
C ASP A 152 -10.04 2.52 2.58
N ILE A 153 -9.44 3.70 2.30
CA ILE A 153 -10.18 4.94 2.06
C ILE A 153 -11.01 4.82 0.77
N ASP A 154 -10.43 4.28 -0.32
CA ASP A 154 -11.14 4.08 -1.57
C ASP A 154 -12.36 3.18 -1.37
N GLN A 155 -12.24 2.09 -0.63
CA GLN A 155 -13.35 1.18 -0.32
C GLN A 155 -14.47 1.88 0.49
N LYS A 156 -14.13 2.81 1.38
CA LYS A 156 -15.15 3.64 2.06
C LYS A 156 -15.89 4.56 1.08
N ILE A 157 -15.16 5.15 0.14
CA ILE A 157 -15.76 6.00 -0.90
C ILE A 157 -16.66 5.15 -1.81
N VAL A 158 -16.21 3.97 -2.25
CA VAL A 158 -17.01 3.03 -3.06
C VAL A 158 -18.32 2.68 -2.35
N ASN A 159 -18.25 2.32 -1.07
CA ASN A 159 -19.44 2.01 -0.29
C ASN A 159 -20.37 3.22 -0.17
N PHE A 160 -19.84 4.42 0.07
CA PHE A 160 -20.63 5.65 0.10
C PHE A 160 -21.34 5.91 -1.23
N LEU A 161 -20.62 5.81 -2.37
CA LEU A 161 -21.20 6.01 -3.70
C LEU A 161 -22.29 4.96 -4.02
N ALA A 162 -22.02 3.70 -3.68
CA ALA A 162 -22.99 2.62 -3.90
C ALA A 162 -24.25 2.76 -3.02
N ASP A 163 -24.10 3.20 -1.79
CA ASP A 163 -25.21 3.42 -0.87
C ASP A 163 -26.07 4.63 -1.30
N GLU A 164 -25.43 5.72 -1.77
CA GLU A 164 -26.13 6.87 -2.35
C GLU A 164 -26.91 6.44 -3.61
N PHE A 165 -26.28 5.69 -4.50
CA PHE A 165 -26.96 5.17 -5.69
C PHE A 165 -28.14 4.26 -5.34
N LYS A 166 -27.94 3.34 -4.39
CA LYS A 166 -29.00 2.46 -3.92
C LYS A 166 -30.17 3.21 -3.28
N ARG A 167 -29.88 4.30 -2.58
CA ARG A 167 -30.93 5.15 -1.97
C ARG A 167 -31.81 5.83 -3.03
N HIS A 168 -31.20 6.25 -4.16
CA HIS A 168 -31.92 6.95 -5.24
C HIS A 168 -32.59 6.01 -6.24
N GLU A 169 -31.91 4.92 -6.63
CA GLU A 169 -32.34 4.04 -7.72
C GLU A 169 -32.85 2.67 -7.23
N GLY A 170 -32.70 2.35 -5.94
CA GLY A 170 -33.12 1.06 -5.36
C GLY A 170 -32.22 -0.13 -5.75
N ILE A 171 -31.13 0.10 -6.47
CA ILE A 171 -30.24 -0.94 -7.05
C ILE A 171 -28.89 -0.91 -6.32
N ASP A 172 -28.43 -2.08 -5.84
CA ASP A 172 -27.10 -2.23 -5.25
C ASP A 172 -26.08 -2.65 -6.33
N VAL A 173 -25.33 -1.68 -6.82
CA VAL A 173 -24.35 -1.87 -7.92
C VAL A 173 -23.11 -2.65 -7.51
N ARG A 174 -22.87 -2.90 -6.21
CA ARG A 174 -21.75 -3.74 -5.73
C ARG A 174 -21.87 -5.20 -6.12
N LYS A 175 -23.06 -5.64 -6.57
CA LYS A 175 -23.32 -7.00 -7.06
C LYS A 175 -22.87 -7.22 -8.50
N ASP A 176 -22.56 -6.17 -9.22
CA ASP A 176 -22.07 -6.20 -10.60
C ASP A 176 -20.56 -5.88 -10.59
N ALA A 177 -19.75 -6.86 -11.01
CA ALA A 177 -18.29 -6.75 -10.98
C ALA A 177 -17.76 -5.59 -11.87
N LEU A 178 -18.42 -5.32 -13.02
CA LEU A 178 -18.03 -4.23 -13.90
C LEU A 178 -18.38 -2.87 -13.29
N ALA A 179 -19.56 -2.76 -12.69
CA ALA A 179 -19.96 -1.55 -11.98
C ALA A 179 -19.05 -1.27 -10.78
N LEU A 180 -18.70 -2.33 -10.03
CA LEU A 180 -17.79 -2.23 -8.89
C LEU A 180 -16.41 -1.73 -9.32
N GLN A 181 -15.82 -2.28 -10.38
CA GLN A 181 -14.53 -1.80 -10.90
C GLN A 181 -14.59 -0.32 -11.28
N ARG A 182 -15.65 0.12 -11.94
CA ARG A 182 -15.83 1.54 -12.30
C ARG A 182 -16.01 2.45 -11.09
N LEU A 183 -16.65 1.95 -10.02
CA LEU A 183 -16.72 2.67 -8.74
C LEU A 183 -15.36 2.80 -8.08
N ASP A 184 -14.56 1.73 -8.08
CA ASP A 184 -13.18 1.74 -7.53
C ASP A 184 -12.32 2.79 -8.23
N GLU A 185 -12.31 2.79 -9.57
CA GLU A 185 -11.57 3.77 -10.38
C GLU A 185 -12.03 5.21 -10.10
N ALA A 186 -13.35 5.42 -10.00
CA ALA A 186 -13.91 6.75 -9.73
C ALA A 186 -13.65 7.21 -8.29
N ALA A 187 -13.65 6.31 -7.33
CA ALA A 187 -13.34 6.59 -5.92
C ALA A 187 -11.89 7.05 -5.76
N GLU A 188 -10.94 6.30 -6.33
CA GLU A 188 -9.52 6.66 -6.30
C GLU A 188 -9.27 8.00 -6.99
N LYS A 189 -9.84 8.20 -8.18
CA LYS A 189 -9.72 9.46 -8.92
C LYS A 189 -10.28 10.63 -8.11
N GLY A 190 -11.49 10.49 -7.55
CA GLY A 190 -12.11 11.51 -6.71
C GLY A 190 -11.28 11.85 -5.47
N LYS A 191 -10.72 10.83 -4.80
CA LYS A 191 -9.79 11.01 -3.68
C LYS A 191 -8.57 11.85 -4.09
N ILE A 192 -7.95 11.54 -5.21
CA ILE A 192 -6.79 12.26 -5.74
C ILE A 192 -7.15 13.72 -6.07
N GLU A 193 -8.25 13.96 -6.77
CA GLU A 193 -8.69 15.30 -7.13
C GLU A 193 -8.97 16.17 -5.90
N LEU A 194 -9.55 15.60 -4.85
CA LEU A 194 -9.85 16.31 -3.60
C LEU A 194 -8.60 16.64 -2.76
N SER A 195 -7.41 16.19 -3.15
CA SER A 195 -6.15 16.66 -2.55
C SER A 195 -5.91 18.16 -2.84
N THR A 196 -6.42 18.66 -3.96
CA THR A 196 -6.25 20.06 -4.38
C THR A 196 -7.56 20.82 -4.51
N ALA A 197 -8.65 20.15 -4.90
CA ALA A 197 -9.99 20.75 -5.03
C ALA A 197 -10.80 20.61 -3.74
N LEU A 198 -11.81 21.48 -3.55
CA LEU A 198 -12.78 21.38 -2.44
C LEU A 198 -13.95 20.47 -2.77
N GLU A 199 -14.20 20.27 -4.06
CA GLU A 199 -15.27 19.40 -4.57
C GLU A 199 -14.92 18.85 -5.94
N THR A 200 -15.47 17.68 -6.26
CA THR A 200 -15.40 17.06 -7.58
C THR A 200 -16.73 16.40 -7.92
N GLU A 201 -16.96 16.10 -9.20
CA GLU A 201 -18.12 15.37 -9.67
C GLU A 201 -17.73 13.94 -10.02
N ILE A 202 -18.36 12.98 -9.37
CA ILE A 202 -18.31 11.59 -9.77
C ILE A 202 -19.41 11.36 -10.80
N ASN A 203 -19.02 11.05 -12.04
CA ASN A 203 -19.95 10.85 -13.16
C ASN A 203 -19.67 9.50 -13.84
N LEU A 204 -20.57 8.54 -13.60
CA LEU A 204 -20.51 7.18 -14.16
C LEU A 204 -21.76 6.92 -15.00
N PRO A 205 -21.75 7.31 -16.28
CA PRO A 205 -22.86 7.04 -17.17
C PRO A 205 -23.03 5.55 -17.42
N PHE A 206 -24.27 5.09 -17.55
CA PHE A 206 -24.60 3.69 -17.82
C PHE A 206 -23.94 2.71 -16.83
N ILE A 207 -24.00 3.02 -15.53
CA ILE A 207 -23.38 2.18 -14.50
C ILE A 207 -24.10 0.85 -14.34
N THR A 208 -25.42 0.84 -14.56
CA THR A 208 -26.26 -0.36 -14.55
C THR A 208 -27.54 -0.11 -15.34
N SER A 209 -28.41 -1.14 -15.43
CA SER A 209 -29.73 -1.04 -16.03
C SER A 209 -30.80 -1.43 -15.01
N GLY A 210 -31.85 -0.62 -14.92
CA GLY A 210 -33.07 -0.90 -14.17
C GLY A 210 -34.22 -1.38 -15.08
N ALA A 211 -35.40 -1.60 -14.51
CA ALA A 211 -36.61 -2.01 -15.27
C ALA A 211 -37.03 -0.95 -16.31
N ASP A 212 -36.73 0.30 -16.07
CA ASP A 212 -37.07 1.48 -16.87
C ASP A 212 -35.92 1.97 -17.77
N GLY A 213 -34.83 1.20 -17.87
CA GLY A 213 -33.70 1.51 -18.77
C GLY A 213 -32.38 1.75 -18.06
N PRO A 214 -31.42 2.32 -18.79
CA PRO A 214 -30.08 2.57 -18.26
C PRO A 214 -30.09 3.60 -17.11
N LYS A 215 -29.24 3.36 -16.10
CA LYS A 215 -29.07 4.20 -14.92
C LYS A 215 -27.68 4.80 -14.90
N HIS A 216 -27.60 6.02 -14.38
CA HIS A 216 -26.36 6.81 -14.30
C HIS A 216 -26.11 7.23 -12.85
N LEU A 217 -24.85 7.16 -12.40
CA LEU A 217 -24.47 7.75 -11.14
C LEU A 217 -23.81 9.11 -11.42
N VAL A 218 -24.44 10.16 -10.94
CA VAL A 218 -23.87 11.51 -10.92
C VAL A 218 -23.99 12.05 -9.50
N LEU A 219 -22.85 12.34 -8.89
CA LEU A 219 -22.80 12.78 -7.50
C LEU A 219 -21.69 13.82 -7.28
N LYS A 220 -22.03 14.89 -6.58
CA LYS A 220 -21.06 15.85 -6.09
C LYS A 220 -20.37 15.27 -4.84
N PHE A 221 -19.04 15.10 -4.92
CA PHE A 221 -18.21 14.59 -3.83
C PHE A 221 -17.31 15.71 -3.30
N THR A 222 -17.36 15.95 -1.99
CA THR A 222 -16.64 17.08 -1.36
C THR A 222 -15.47 16.60 -0.52
N ARG A 223 -14.46 17.46 -0.35
CA ARG A 223 -13.34 17.24 0.56
C ARG A 223 -13.83 16.97 2.00
N ALA A 224 -14.81 17.72 2.48
CA ALA A 224 -15.39 17.50 3.82
C ALA A 224 -15.95 16.09 3.99
N LYS A 225 -16.60 15.53 2.94
CA LYS A 225 -17.07 14.14 2.97
C LYS A 225 -15.90 13.14 2.92
N LEU A 226 -14.86 13.39 2.13
CA LEU A 226 -13.65 12.58 2.13
C LEU A 226 -12.98 12.56 3.52
N GLU A 227 -12.85 13.70 4.16
CA GLU A 227 -12.29 13.81 5.53
C GLU A 227 -13.13 13.03 6.55
N GLU A 228 -14.46 13.10 6.45
CA GLU A 228 -15.36 12.30 7.28
C GLU A 228 -15.13 10.80 7.09
N LEU A 229 -15.08 10.33 5.83
CA LEU A 229 -14.92 8.91 5.49
C LEU A 229 -13.53 8.37 5.86
N SER A 230 -12.50 9.21 5.80
CA SER A 230 -11.11 8.82 6.09
C SER A 230 -10.71 8.93 7.55
N ARG A 231 -11.51 9.57 8.38
CA ARG A 231 -11.19 9.90 9.79
C ARG A 231 -10.70 8.70 10.60
N GLU A 232 -11.41 7.57 10.53
CA GLU A 232 -11.04 6.37 11.29
C GLU A 232 -9.64 5.83 10.94
N PHE A 233 -9.24 5.92 9.67
CA PHE A 233 -7.92 5.47 9.20
C PHE A 233 -6.82 6.42 9.68
N ILE A 234 -7.09 7.72 9.65
CA ILE A 234 -6.16 8.74 10.17
C ILE A 234 -5.99 8.59 11.69
N ASP A 235 -7.07 8.40 12.43
CA ASP A 235 -7.02 8.21 13.89
C ASP A 235 -6.24 6.93 14.25
N ARG A 236 -6.40 5.87 13.45
CA ARG A 236 -5.65 4.63 13.59
C ARG A 236 -4.15 4.85 13.32
N ALA A 237 -3.79 5.53 12.24
CA ALA A 237 -2.40 5.87 11.93
C ALA A 237 -1.77 6.72 13.03
N MET A 238 -2.50 7.70 13.56
CA MET A 238 -2.03 8.53 14.68
C MET A 238 -1.83 7.73 15.97
N THR A 239 -2.67 6.73 16.22
CA THR A 239 -2.50 5.83 17.37
C THR A 239 -1.23 4.99 17.25
N ILE A 240 -0.96 4.45 16.06
CA ILE A 240 0.25 3.68 15.77
C ILE A 240 1.49 4.59 15.89
N THR A 241 1.41 5.81 15.37
CA THR A 241 2.49 6.80 15.48
C THR A 241 2.85 7.10 16.93
N LYS A 242 1.85 7.25 17.81
CA LYS A 242 2.08 7.46 19.25
C LYS A 242 2.81 6.28 19.89
N ARG A 243 2.41 5.03 19.55
CA ARG A 243 3.11 3.83 20.06
C ARG A 243 4.56 3.77 19.60
N ALA A 244 4.83 4.10 18.32
CA ALA A 244 6.20 4.15 17.81
C ALA A 244 7.04 5.20 18.55
N MET A 245 6.45 6.37 18.83
CA MET A 245 7.12 7.40 19.64
C MET A 245 7.40 6.94 21.07
N GLU A 246 6.44 6.30 21.73
CA GLU A 246 6.60 5.77 23.09
C GLU A 246 7.66 4.67 23.17
N ALA A 247 7.80 3.86 22.11
CA ALA A 247 8.82 2.82 22.00
C ALA A 247 10.22 3.38 21.66
N SER A 248 10.31 4.63 21.19
CA SER A 248 11.57 5.29 20.86
C SER A 248 12.23 5.87 22.13
N PRO A 249 13.56 6.08 22.12
CA PRO A 249 14.26 6.75 23.23
C PRO A 249 14.04 8.26 23.26
N PHE A 250 13.29 8.83 22.29
CA PHE A 250 13.12 10.28 22.11
C PHE A 250 11.76 10.76 22.58
N LYS A 251 11.69 12.04 22.95
CA LYS A 251 10.42 12.74 23.17
C LYS A 251 9.96 13.39 21.87
N LEU A 252 8.65 13.59 21.73
CA LEU A 252 8.06 14.21 20.54
C LEU A 252 8.71 15.57 20.19
N GLY A 253 9.00 16.40 21.18
CA GLY A 253 9.67 17.71 20.99
C GLY A 253 11.13 17.63 20.58
N GLU A 254 11.73 16.44 20.52
CA GLU A 254 13.09 16.22 20.05
C GLU A 254 13.16 15.80 18.58
N ILE A 255 12.02 15.51 17.98
CA ILE A 255 11.94 15.18 16.55
C ILE A 255 12.09 16.48 15.75
N ASN A 256 13.06 16.51 14.87
CA ASN A 256 13.41 17.68 14.06
C ASN A 256 12.55 17.78 12.81
N GLU A 257 12.20 16.65 12.22
CA GLU A 257 11.41 16.56 10.99
C GLU A 257 10.68 15.23 10.84
#